data_c6c3593aec59fd60d79be799cb59a0f9
#
_entry.id   c6c3593aec59fd60d79be799cb59a0f9
#
_cell.length_a   1.000
_cell.length_b   1.000
_cell.length_c   1.000
_cell.angle_alpha   90.00
_cell.angle_beta   90.00
_cell.angle_gamma   90.00
#
_symmetry.space_group_name_H-M   'P 1'
#
loop_
_entity.id
_entity.type
_entity.pdbx_description
1 polymer ?
#
loop_
_entity_poly.entity_id
_entity_poly.type
_entity_poly.pdbx_seq_one_letter_code
_entity_poly.pdbx_strand_id
1 'polypeptide(L)'
;KNDKNILPLKRGSKIALFGASAYKSIAGGTGSSNVNKEYIVDISDGLVQAGYNISPLAAAYYEKYNKAQELLLDPQPDCPEWQRVSYHRVVVPEPDLSGATVFINREAEACEAAVVVLARKSGETSDRRVDDDFNLTAAEKTMIERVCEAFHREGKPVVVVMNVCGTVETASWSALPDAIVMAWFPGQEC
;
A
#
# COMPACT_ATOMS: atom_id res chain seq x y z
N LYS A 1 -16.41 -1.02 -0.68
CA LYS A 1 -16.87 -2.37 -1.05
C LYS A 1 -16.61 -3.30 0.13
N ASN A 2 -17.52 -4.22 0.43
CA ASN A 2 -17.37 -5.24 1.47
C ASN A 2 -18.27 -6.43 1.12
N ASP A 3 -17.82 -7.27 0.20
CA ASP A 3 -18.58 -8.40 -0.28
C ASP A 3 -18.67 -9.48 0.81
N LYS A 4 -19.84 -10.11 0.91
CA LYS A 4 -20.12 -11.15 1.90
C LYS A 4 -19.83 -10.75 3.36
N ASN A 5 -19.71 -9.45 3.64
CA ASN A 5 -19.38 -8.92 4.97
C ASN A 5 -18.10 -9.50 5.56
N ILE A 6 -17.03 -9.58 4.75
CA ILE A 6 -15.73 -10.10 5.22
C ILE A 6 -15.04 -9.15 6.21
N LEU A 7 -15.39 -7.88 6.18
CA LEU A 7 -14.95 -6.91 7.17
C LEU A 7 -15.97 -6.74 8.31
N PRO A 8 -15.52 -6.57 9.55
CA PRO A 8 -14.12 -6.56 9.99
C PRO A 8 -13.48 -7.95 9.94
N LEU A 9 -12.19 -8.00 9.60
CA LEU A 9 -11.42 -9.24 9.72
C LEU A 9 -11.39 -9.70 11.19
N LYS A 10 -11.33 -11.00 11.41
CA LYS A 10 -11.26 -11.55 12.77
C LYS A 10 -9.98 -11.07 13.47
N ARG A 11 -10.12 -10.48 14.65
CA ARG A 11 -8.99 -10.03 15.47
C ARG A 11 -8.09 -11.22 15.82
N GLY A 12 -6.78 -11.02 15.78
CA GLY A 12 -5.80 -12.07 15.98
C GLY A 12 -5.44 -12.84 14.72
N SER A 13 -6.14 -12.63 13.59
CA SER A 13 -5.79 -13.27 12.33
C SER A 13 -4.37 -12.94 11.88
N LYS A 14 -3.73 -13.94 11.26
CA LYS A 14 -2.47 -13.73 10.57
C LYS A 14 -2.74 -13.19 9.17
N ILE A 15 -2.15 -12.05 8.86
CA ILE A 15 -2.36 -11.30 7.62
C ILE A 15 -1.09 -11.26 6.79
N ALA A 16 -1.19 -11.58 5.50
CA ALA A 16 -0.18 -11.23 4.53
C ALA A 16 -0.41 -9.79 4.06
N LEU A 17 0.53 -8.92 4.35
CA LEU A 17 0.43 -7.50 4.02
C LEU A 17 1.33 -7.18 2.82
N PHE A 18 0.71 -6.78 1.73
CA PHE A 18 1.35 -6.45 0.46
C PHE A 18 1.27 -4.95 0.19
N GLY A 19 2.24 -4.44 -0.55
CA GLY A 19 2.34 -3.03 -0.93
C GLY A 19 3.46 -2.31 -0.19
N ALA A 20 4.31 -1.61 -0.95
CA ALA A 20 5.43 -0.84 -0.40
C ALA A 20 4.94 0.20 0.62
N SER A 21 3.80 0.84 0.33
CA SER A 21 3.20 1.87 1.17
C SER A 21 2.50 1.33 2.41
N ALA A 22 2.33 0.04 2.56
CA ALA A 22 1.85 -0.56 3.81
C ALA A 22 2.85 -0.35 4.96
N TYR A 23 4.14 -0.34 4.63
CA TYR A 23 5.28 -0.17 5.55
C TYR A 23 5.91 1.22 5.45
N LYS A 24 5.37 2.08 4.61
CA LYS A 24 5.78 3.47 4.43
C LYS A 24 4.59 4.30 3.95
N SER A 25 3.65 4.51 4.84
CA SER A 25 2.34 5.11 4.54
C SER A 25 2.46 6.60 4.20
N ILE A 26 1.55 7.06 3.34
CA ILE A 26 1.44 8.46 2.97
C ILE A 26 0.50 9.14 3.96
N ALA A 27 1.08 9.80 4.94
CA ALA A 27 0.34 10.48 6.00
C ALA A 27 -0.33 11.79 5.55
N GLY A 28 0.18 12.40 4.48
CA GLY A 28 -0.35 13.68 3.96
C GLY A 28 0.16 13.98 2.56
N GLY A 29 -0.42 15.00 1.93
CA GLY A 29 -0.06 15.46 0.60
C GLY A 29 1.21 16.33 0.57
N THR A 30 1.40 17.03 -0.56
CA THR A 30 2.43 18.06 -0.74
C THR A 30 1.84 19.45 -0.56
N GLY A 31 2.70 20.47 -0.53
CA GLY A 31 2.25 21.85 -0.32
C GLY A 31 1.73 22.08 1.10
N SER A 32 0.62 22.80 1.23
CA SER A 32 0.02 23.16 2.51
C SER A 32 -0.44 21.96 3.37
N SER A 33 -0.66 20.82 2.76
CA SER A 33 -1.00 19.57 3.47
C SER A 33 0.21 18.78 3.97
N ASN A 34 1.43 19.25 3.70
CA ASN A 34 2.65 18.68 4.24
C ASN A 34 3.01 19.30 5.58
N VAL A 35 2.20 19.05 6.60
CA VAL A 35 2.45 19.51 7.96
C VAL A 35 3.60 18.75 8.62
N ASN A 36 4.28 19.38 9.57
CA ASN A 36 5.28 18.71 10.40
C ASN A 36 4.62 17.62 11.22
N LYS A 37 5.18 16.43 11.15
CA LYS A 37 4.71 15.25 11.87
C LYS A 37 5.80 14.84 12.88
N GLU A 38 5.41 14.63 14.11
CA GLU A 38 6.32 14.16 15.15
C GLU A 38 6.71 12.70 14.90
N TYR A 39 5.73 11.91 14.44
CA TYR A 39 5.89 10.50 14.07
C TYR A 39 4.85 10.14 12.99
N ILE A 40 4.96 8.96 12.45
CA ILE A 40 3.95 8.34 11.59
C ILE A 40 3.80 6.89 12.04
N VAL A 41 2.58 6.50 12.35
CA VAL A 41 2.20 5.09 12.47
C VAL A 41 1.90 4.59 11.07
N ASP A 42 2.64 3.63 10.57
CA ASP A 42 2.37 3.03 9.27
C ASP A 42 1.16 2.07 9.34
N ILE A 43 0.55 1.75 8.20
CA ILE A 43 -0.58 0.82 8.15
C ILE A 43 -0.18 -0.53 8.77
N SER A 44 1.06 -0.98 8.56
CA SER A 44 1.60 -2.19 9.21
C SER A 44 1.56 -2.10 10.73
N ASP A 45 2.02 -0.99 11.29
CA ASP A 45 2.03 -0.77 12.74
C ASP A 45 0.62 -0.65 13.30
N GLY A 46 -0.26 0.08 12.61
CA GLY A 46 -1.66 0.22 12.98
C GLY A 46 -2.39 -1.12 13.04
N LEU A 47 -2.14 -2.00 12.07
CA LEU A 47 -2.70 -3.36 12.08
C LEU A 47 -2.18 -4.19 13.26
N VAL A 48 -0.89 -4.10 13.58
CA VAL A 48 -0.30 -4.78 14.75
C VAL A 48 -0.92 -4.25 16.04
N GLN A 49 -1.04 -2.92 16.20
CA GLN A 49 -1.67 -2.29 17.36
C GLN A 49 -3.15 -2.66 17.50
N ALA A 50 -3.85 -2.86 16.36
CA ALA A 50 -5.21 -3.35 16.34
C ALA A 50 -5.34 -4.85 16.70
N GLY A 51 -4.21 -5.55 16.90
CA GLY A 51 -4.16 -6.94 17.34
C GLY A 51 -4.15 -7.96 16.21
N TYR A 52 -3.71 -7.59 15.02
CA TYR A 52 -3.44 -8.52 13.92
C TYR A 52 -1.98 -8.98 13.93
N ASN A 53 -1.72 -10.13 13.36
CA ASN A 53 -0.38 -10.71 13.22
C ASN A 53 0.07 -10.58 11.77
N ILE A 54 1.02 -9.69 11.49
CA ILE A 54 1.54 -9.55 10.13
C ILE A 54 2.53 -10.68 9.83
N SER A 55 2.45 -11.24 8.62
CA SER A 55 3.40 -12.26 8.17
C SER A 55 4.82 -11.72 8.16
N PRO A 56 5.76 -12.36 8.88
CA PRO A 56 7.15 -11.90 8.90
C PRO A 56 7.83 -12.04 7.53
N LEU A 57 7.37 -12.92 6.66
CA LEU A 57 7.96 -13.11 5.33
C LEU A 57 7.60 -11.91 4.43
N ALA A 58 6.33 -11.48 4.40
CA ALA A 58 5.92 -10.30 3.66
C ALA A 58 6.56 -9.04 4.23
N ALA A 59 6.57 -8.86 5.56
CA ALA A 59 7.21 -7.73 6.22
C ALA A 59 8.69 -7.60 5.83
N ALA A 60 9.47 -8.66 6.00
CA ALA A 60 10.89 -8.64 5.66
C ALA A 60 11.16 -8.35 4.18
N TYR A 61 10.29 -8.84 3.28
CA TYR A 61 10.41 -8.55 1.85
C TYR A 61 10.23 -7.05 1.57
N TYR A 62 9.14 -6.46 2.05
CA TYR A 62 8.82 -5.05 1.77
C TYR A 62 9.72 -4.08 2.52
N GLU A 63 10.11 -4.36 3.76
CA GLU A 63 11.07 -3.54 4.51
C GLU A 63 12.42 -3.46 3.78
N LYS A 64 12.94 -4.61 3.32
CA LYS A 64 14.17 -4.65 2.53
C LYS A 64 14.03 -3.92 1.20
N TYR A 65 12.90 -4.11 0.53
CA TYR A 65 12.61 -3.43 -0.73
C TYR A 65 12.56 -1.91 -0.54
N ASN A 66 11.78 -1.42 0.43
CA ASN A 66 11.66 0.00 0.73
C ASN A 66 13.01 0.63 1.05
N LYS A 67 13.82 -0.03 1.89
CA LYS A 67 15.17 0.45 2.21
C LYS A 67 16.08 0.56 0.99
N ALA A 68 15.99 -0.40 0.06
CA ALA A 68 16.74 -0.34 -1.19
C ALA A 68 16.25 0.80 -2.08
N GLN A 69 14.93 0.99 -2.18
CA GLN A 69 14.36 2.09 -2.98
C GLN A 69 14.68 3.47 -2.40
N GLU A 70 14.73 3.63 -1.09
CA GLU A 70 15.15 4.89 -0.45
C GLU A 70 16.55 5.32 -0.89
N LEU A 71 17.48 4.38 -1.00
CA LEU A 71 18.83 4.66 -1.47
C LEU A 71 18.89 5.07 -2.95
N LEU A 72 17.94 4.57 -3.76
CA LEU A 72 17.86 4.87 -5.19
C LEU A 72 17.08 6.15 -5.49
N LEU A 73 16.11 6.46 -4.65
CA LEU A 73 15.19 7.57 -4.82
C LEU A 73 15.59 8.80 -4.01
N ASP A 74 16.86 8.85 -3.55
CA ASP A 74 17.36 10.03 -2.83
C ASP A 74 17.09 11.29 -3.65
N PRO A 75 16.25 12.20 -3.15
CA PRO A 75 15.82 13.35 -3.92
C PRO A 75 17.00 14.30 -4.07
N GLN A 76 17.47 14.42 -5.27
CA GLN A 76 18.43 15.40 -5.79
C GLN A 76 19.33 16.04 -4.71
N PRO A 77 20.60 15.60 -4.59
CA PRO A 77 21.54 16.12 -3.58
C PRO A 77 21.70 17.64 -3.65
N ASP A 78 21.41 18.25 -4.81
CA ASP A 78 21.55 19.68 -5.07
C ASP A 78 20.30 20.50 -4.74
N CYS A 79 19.21 19.86 -4.26
CA CYS A 79 17.99 20.58 -3.91
C CYS A 79 18.04 21.07 -2.46
N PRO A 80 17.76 22.36 -2.16
CA PRO A 80 17.69 22.87 -0.79
C PRO A 80 16.75 22.02 0.08
N GLU A 81 17.11 21.79 1.34
CA GLU A 81 16.38 20.92 2.27
C GLU A 81 14.88 21.27 2.38
N TRP A 82 14.54 22.56 2.39
CA TRP A 82 13.16 23.04 2.41
C TRP A 82 12.35 22.69 1.14
N GLN A 83 13.01 22.61 -0.03
CA GLN A 83 12.39 22.14 -1.27
C GLN A 83 12.24 20.61 -1.29
N ARG A 84 13.19 19.86 -0.69
CA ARG A 84 13.12 18.41 -0.57
C ARG A 84 11.88 17.99 0.22
N VAL A 85 11.57 18.69 1.29
CA VAL A 85 10.43 18.38 2.17
C VAL A 85 9.09 18.69 1.50
N SER A 86 9.02 19.72 0.67
CA SER A 86 7.75 20.25 0.15
C SER A 86 7.24 19.54 -1.10
N TYR A 87 8.13 19.17 -2.03
CA TYR A 87 7.71 18.75 -3.37
C TYR A 87 8.10 17.34 -3.79
N HIS A 88 8.94 16.62 -3.02
CA HIS A 88 9.59 15.41 -3.51
C HIS A 88 9.41 14.15 -2.65
N ARG A 89 8.31 14.00 -1.91
CA ARG A 89 8.01 12.66 -1.37
C ARG A 89 7.62 11.74 -2.52
N VAL A 90 8.59 11.02 -3.01
CA VAL A 90 8.36 9.96 -4.00
C VAL A 90 7.62 8.82 -3.28
N VAL A 91 6.49 8.43 -3.82
CA VAL A 91 5.87 7.16 -3.44
C VAL A 91 6.82 6.07 -3.88
N VAL A 92 7.18 5.17 -2.99
CA VAL A 92 7.99 4.01 -3.35
C VAL A 92 7.20 3.20 -4.39
N PRO A 93 7.75 2.96 -5.60
CA PRO A 93 7.05 2.19 -6.61
C PRO A 93 6.82 0.76 -6.11
N GLU A 94 5.73 0.14 -6.55
CA GLU A 94 5.49 -1.26 -6.21
C GLU A 94 6.49 -2.17 -6.93
N PRO A 95 7.00 -3.23 -6.25
CA PRO A 95 7.83 -4.22 -6.90
C PRO A 95 7.03 -5.02 -7.93
N ASP A 96 7.69 -5.42 -9.00
CA ASP A 96 7.11 -6.38 -9.94
C ASP A 96 7.04 -7.78 -9.30
N LEU A 97 5.84 -8.24 -9.01
CA LEU A 97 5.57 -9.56 -8.44
C LEU A 97 5.25 -10.64 -9.49
N SER A 98 5.45 -10.37 -10.77
CA SER A 98 5.17 -11.34 -11.85
C SER A 98 5.92 -12.67 -11.68
N GLY A 99 7.16 -12.61 -11.21
CA GLY A 99 8.00 -13.78 -10.89
C GLY A 99 7.87 -14.32 -9.46
N ALA A 100 7.04 -13.71 -8.61
CA ALA A 100 6.99 -13.99 -7.17
C ALA A 100 5.97 -15.08 -6.77
N THR A 101 5.56 -15.96 -7.68
CA THR A 101 4.50 -16.96 -7.45
C THR A 101 4.72 -17.80 -6.19
N VAL A 102 5.96 -18.26 -5.96
CA VAL A 102 6.28 -19.08 -4.76
C VAL A 102 6.10 -18.29 -3.48
N PHE A 103 6.50 -17.03 -3.47
CA PHE A 103 6.33 -16.14 -2.32
C PHE A 103 4.85 -15.92 -2.01
N ILE A 104 4.06 -15.54 -3.02
CA ILE A 104 2.62 -15.25 -2.85
C ILE A 104 1.86 -16.51 -2.41
N ASN A 105 2.17 -17.68 -2.99
CA ASN A 105 1.53 -18.94 -2.59
C ASN A 105 1.83 -19.31 -1.15
N ARG A 106 3.08 -19.16 -0.69
CA ARG A 106 3.45 -19.39 0.72
C ARG A 106 2.69 -18.48 1.67
N GLU A 107 2.51 -17.22 1.29
CA GLU A 107 1.69 -16.29 2.08
C GLU A 107 0.22 -16.72 2.10
N ALA A 108 -0.32 -17.13 0.94
CA ALA A 108 -1.70 -17.61 0.85
C ALA A 108 -1.94 -18.88 1.68
N GLU A 109 -0.98 -19.80 1.74
CA GLU A 109 -1.04 -20.98 2.60
C GLU A 109 -0.98 -20.63 4.09
N ALA A 110 -0.06 -19.72 4.47
CA ALA A 110 0.31 -19.44 5.86
C ALA A 110 -0.58 -18.41 6.57
N CYS A 111 -1.33 -17.58 5.83
CA CYS A 111 -2.12 -16.46 6.37
C CYS A 111 -3.63 -16.71 6.19
N GLU A 112 -4.45 -16.04 7.00
CA GLU A 112 -5.92 -16.16 6.97
C GLU A 112 -6.56 -15.15 6.03
N ALA A 113 -5.85 -14.06 5.68
CA ALA A 113 -6.29 -13.04 4.76
C ALA A 113 -5.10 -12.33 4.12
N ALA A 114 -5.32 -11.67 2.99
CA ALA A 114 -4.39 -10.67 2.45
C ALA A 114 -4.94 -9.26 2.61
N VAL A 115 -4.03 -8.32 2.89
CA VAL A 115 -4.28 -6.89 2.78
C VAL A 115 -3.28 -6.33 1.77
N VAL A 116 -3.78 -5.65 0.74
CA VAL A 116 -2.98 -4.99 -0.30
C VAL A 116 -3.15 -3.49 -0.16
N VAL A 117 -2.06 -2.76 -0.01
CA VAL A 117 -2.10 -1.30 0.12
C VAL A 117 -1.68 -0.66 -1.19
N LEU A 118 -2.55 0.19 -1.72
CA LEU A 118 -2.25 1.08 -2.85
C LEU A 118 -2.09 2.50 -2.34
N ALA A 119 -1.10 3.21 -2.84
CA ALA A 119 -0.88 4.57 -2.43
C ALA A 119 -0.74 5.53 -3.60
N ARG A 120 -1.28 6.72 -3.44
CA ARG A 120 -1.10 7.84 -4.35
C ARG A 120 -0.85 9.09 -3.56
N LYS A 121 0.18 9.80 -3.95
CA LYS A 121 0.42 11.13 -3.47
C LYS A 121 -0.44 12.12 -4.26
N SER A 122 -0.94 13.13 -3.61
CA SER A 122 -1.50 14.31 -4.26
C SER A 122 -0.95 15.56 -3.61
N GLY A 123 -0.99 16.65 -4.33
CA GLY A 123 -0.50 17.92 -3.84
C GLY A 123 -1.00 19.06 -4.71
N GLU A 124 -0.63 20.26 -4.30
CA GLU A 124 -0.90 21.48 -5.04
C GLU A 124 -0.11 21.49 -6.34
N THR A 125 -0.53 22.32 -7.28
CA THR A 125 0.15 22.69 -8.53
C THR A 125 0.04 21.73 -9.71
N SER A 126 -0.40 20.49 -9.57
CA SER A 126 -0.53 19.56 -10.70
C SER A 126 -1.70 18.59 -10.53
N ASP A 127 -2.36 18.30 -11.63
CA ASP A 127 -3.36 17.25 -11.72
C ASP A 127 -2.71 15.87 -11.84
N ARG A 128 -3.52 14.82 -11.57
CA ARG A 128 -3.09 13.45 -11.83
C ARG A 128 -2.87 13.21 -13.31
N ARG A 129 -1.83 12.45 -13.62
CA ARG A 129 -1.67 11.88 -14.95
C ARG A 129 -2.60 10.68 -15.09
N VAL A 130 -3.02 10.39 -16.32
CA VAL A 130 -3.89 9.22 -16.57
C VAL A 130 -3.11 7.94 -16.34
N ASP A 131 -1.93 7.83 -16.94
CA ASP A 131 -1.10 6.63 -16.83
C ASP A 131 -0.27 6.65 -15.55
N ASP A 132 -0.22 5.52 -14.88
CA ASP A 132 0.59 5.23 -13.68
C ASP A 132 0.29 6.13 -12.46
N ASP A 133 -0.84 6.85 -12.46
CA ASP A 133 -1.27 7.69 -11.36
C ASP A 133 -2.80 7.57 -11.14
N PHE A 134 -3.65 8.04 -12.09
CA PHE A 134 -5.08 7.77 -12.04
C PHE A 134 -5.36 6.27 -12.26
N ASN A 135 -4.76 5.66 -13.29
CA ASN A 135 -4.76 4.22 -13.51
C ASN A 135 -3.72 3.54 -12.62
N LEU A 136 -3.92 2.24 -12.35
CA LEU A 136 -2.90 1.42 -11.71
C LEU A 136 -1.68 1.27 -12.62
N THR A 137 -0.50 1.25 -12.00
CA THR A 137 0.72 0.80 -12.67
C THR A 137 0.62 -0.70 -13.02
N ALA A 138 1.43 -1.14 -13.96
CA ALA A 138 1.49 -2.57 -14.32
C ALA A 138 1.85 -3.46 -13.11
N ALA A 139 2.76 -2.99 -12.24
CA ALA A 139 3.16 -3.72 -11.04
C ALA A 139 2.03 -3.85 -10.02
N GLU A 140 1.28 -2.76 -9.76
CA GLU A 140 0.12 -2.77 -8.85
C GLU A 140 -0.99 -3.69 -9.37
N LYS A 141 -1.28 -3.63 -10.66
CA LYS A 141 -2.27 -4.51 -11.28
C LYS A 141 -1.87 -5.97 -11.14
N THR A 142 -0.62 -6.31 -11.47
CA THR A 142 -0.06 -7.65 -11.30
C THR A 142 -0.14 -8.10 -9.84
N MET A 143 0.20 -7.24 -8.88
CA MET A 143 0.11 -7.54 -7.45
C MET A 143 -1.32 -7.91 -7.05
N ILE A 144 -2.32 -7.10 -7.38
CA ILE A 144 -3.72 -7.37 -7.04
C ILE A 144 -4.18 -8.69 -7.68
N GLU A 145 -3.92 -8.87 -8.97
CA GLU A 145 -4.33 -10.07 -9.71
C GLU A 145 -3.74 -11.34 -9.08
N ARG A 146 -2.42 -11.36 -8.83
CA ARG A 146 -1.72 -12.53 -8.30
C ARG A 146 -2.10 -12.83 -6.85
N VAL A 147 -2.24 -11.80 -6.02
CA VAL A 147 -2.65 -11.98 -4.62
C VAL A 147 -4.09 -12.50 -4.56
N CYS A 148 -5.02 -11.89 -5.31
CA CYS A 148 -6.40 -12.39 -5.36
C CYS A 148 -6.48 -13.84 -5.87
N GLU A 149 -5.78 -14.17 -6.96
CA GLU A 149 -5.73 -15.53 -7.48
C GLU A 149 -5.27 -16.54 -6.42
N ALA A 150 -4.17 -16.25 -5.72
CA ALA A 150 -3.59 -17.18 -4.75
C ALA A 150 -4.48 -17.34 -3.51
N PHE A 151 -4.96 -16.23 -2.93
CA PHE A 151 -5.77 -16.28 -1.70
C PHE A 151 -7.17 -16.86 -1.97
N HIS A 152 -7.80 -16.51 -3.08
CA HIS A 152 -9.11 -17.08 -3.43
C HIS A 152 -9.04 -18.58 -3.71
N ARG A 153 -7.93 -19.08 -4.26
CA ARG A 153 -7.71 -20.53 -4.42
C ARG A 153 -7.71 -21.26 -3.06
N GLU A 154 -7.21 -20.60 -2.02
CA GLU A 154 -7.23 -21.10 -0.64
C GLU A 154 -8.54 -20.78 0.11
N GLY A 155 -9.53 -20.16 -0.56
CA GLY A 155 -10.79 -19.74 0.06
C GLY A 155 -10.65 -18.58 1.05
N LYS A 156 -9.59 -17.76 0.94
CA LYS A 156 -9.24 -16.69 1.87
C LYS A 156 -9.50 -15.31 1.26
N PRO A 157 -9.97 -14.33 2.05
CA PRO A 157 -10.34 -13.02 1.55
C PRO A 157 -9.13 -12.13 1.28
N VAL A 158 -9.33 -11.20 0.33
CA VAL A 158 -8.39 -10.14 -0.01
C VAL A 158 -9.05 -8.78 0.18
N VAL A 159 -8.39 -7.90 0.92
CA VAL A 159 -8.79 -6.51 1.18
C VAL A 159 -7.81 -5.57 0.50
N VAL A 160 -8.29 -4.62 -0.28
CA VAL A 160 -7.46 -3.51 -0.77
C VAL A 160 -7.69 -2.28 0.09
N VAL A 161 -6.62 -1.69 0.60
CA VAL A 161 -6.62 -0.43 1.33
C VAL A 161 -6.04 0.65 0.43
N MET A 162 -6.80 1.71 0.22
CA MET A 162 -6.40 2.83 -0.63
C MET A 162 -5.91 3.98 0.23
N ASN A 163 -4.60 4.12 0.38
CA ASN A 163 -3.94 5.26 1.00
C ASN A 163 -3.75 6.37 -0.05
N VAL A 164 -4.86 6.92 -0.50
CA VAL A 164 -4.94 7.79 -1.67
C VAL A 164 -5.82 8.98 -1.36
N CYS A 165 -5.38 10.19 -1.68
CA CYS A 165 -6.23 11.37 -1.72
C CYS A 165 -6.56 11.73 -3.17
N GLY A 166 -7.83 12.00 -3.43
CA GLY A 166 -8.35 12.27 -4.77
C GLY A 166 -8.84 11.00 -5.49
N THR A 167 -9.21 11.17 -6.75
CA THR A 167 -9.80 10.10 -7.56
C THR A 167 -8.74 9.21 -8.18
N VAL A 168 -9.02 7.92 -8.24
CA VAL A 168 -8.25 6.90 -8.97
C VAL A 168 -9.23 5.96 -9.68
N GLU A 169 -8.78 5.37 -10.77
CA GLU A 169 -9.55 4.40 -11.52
C GLU A 169 -9.72 3.11 -10.71
N THR A 170 -10.94 2.63 -10.59
CA THR A 170 -11.25 1.40 -9.85
C THR A 170 -12.06 0.39 -10.67
N ALA A 171 -12.67 0.80 -11.77
CA ALA A 171 -13.57 -0.06 -12.53
C ALA A 171 -12.86 -1.28 -13.13
N SER A 172 -11.59 -1.16 -13.50
CA SER A 172 -10.84 -2.24 -14.14
C SER A 172 -10.40 -3.35 -13.16
N TRP A 173 -10.36 -3.10 -11.86
CA TRP A 173 -9.81 -4.05 -10.88
C TRP A 173 -10.69 -4.26 -9.63
N SER A 174 -11.66 -3.39 -9.38
CA SER A 174 -12.47 -3.47 -8.15
C SER A 174 -13.31 -4.74 -8.00
N ALA A 175 -13.46 -5.50 -9.07
CA ALA A 175 -14.14 -6.80 -9.02
C ALA A 175 -13.28 -7.90 -8.36
N LEU A 176 -11.94 -7.75 -8.38
CA LEU A 176 -11.01 -8.77 -7.91
C LEU A 176 -11.00 -8.96 -6.38
N PRO A 177 -10.76 -7.91 -5.53
CA PRO A 177 -10.73 -8.09 -4.08
C PRO A 177 -12.14 -8.21 -3.49
N ASP A 178 -12.26 -8.84 -2.33
CA ASP A 178 -13.52 -8.99 -1.60
C ASP A 178 -13.94 -7.70 -0.90
N ALA A 179 -12.97 -6.87 -0.46
CA ALA A 179 -13.26 -5.57 0.11
C ALA A 179 -12.28 -4.49 -0.35
N ILE A 180 -12.77 -3.25 -0.35
CA ILE A 180 -11.97 -2.05 -0.63
C ILE A 180 -12.27 -1.04 0.46
N VAL A 181 -11.23 -0.55 1.11
CA VAL A 181 -11.27 0.47 2.16
C VAL A 181 -10.54 1.72 1.66
N MET A 182 -11.18 2.87 1.74
CA MET A 182 -10.55 4.16 1.47
C MET A 182 -10.00 4.70 2.78
N ALA A 183 -8.66 4.74 2.91
CA ALA A 183 -7.98 5.27 4.08
C ALA A 183 -7.65 6.77 3.95
N TRP A 184 -7.70 7.33 2.76
CA TRP A 184 -7.32 8.71 2.47
C TRP A 184 -5.87 9.02 2.88
N PHE A 185 -5.63 10.22 3.43
CA PHE A 185 -4.41 10.60 4.13
C PHE A 185 -4.72 10.63 5.64
N PRO A 186 -4.31 9.59 6.38
CA PRO A 186 -4.74 9.41 7.76
C PRO A 186 -3.99 10.31 8.77
N GLY A 187 -2.99 11.07 8.34
CA GLY A 187 -2.19 11.87 9.25
C GLY A 187 -1.10 11.05 9.95
N GLN A 188 -0.91 11.26 11.23
CA GLN A 188 0.12 10.57 12.03
C GLN A 188 -0.30 9.14 12.42
N GLU A 189 -1.60 8.89 12.50
CA GLU A 189 -2.19 7.63 12.98
C GLU A 189 -2.90 6.91 11.82
N CYS A 190 -2.22 6.00 11.16
CA CYS A 190 -2.80 5.17 10.08
C CYS A 190 -3.63 4.00 10.62
#